data_9583e7e39f102584a4a4a6b564d6536b
#
_entry.id   9583e7e39f102584a4a4a6b564d6536b
#
_cell.length_a   1.000
_cell.length_b   1.000
_cell.length_c   1.000
_cell.angle_alpha   90.00
_cell.angle_beta   90.00
_cell.angle_gamma   90.00
#
_symmetry.space_group_name_H-M   'P 1'
#
loop_
_entity.id
_entity.type
_entity.pdbx_description
1 polymer ?
#
loop_
_entity_poly.entity_id
_entity_poly.type
_entity_poly.pdbx_seq_one_letter_code
_entity_poly.pdbx_strand_id
1 'polypeptide(L)'
;VTPPRIEDYALLGDLQTAALVERGGSIDWLCFPRFDSGACFAALLGEPDNGRWLLAPSTPATNRRRYLHDTLVLETTWQTEDGSVARVIDFMPPRGKAPDIVRIVEGVKGRVHFRSELTIRFDYGRIVPWVRKRTHEEDTRVALAGPDALCFRTPAQTRGEDMRTVSELTVDEGERVPFVLTWFPSHEDVAEAIDPEQALADTEGFWREWSEACPLDLNAEWAALVRRSLIVLKALTYEPTGGIVAAPTTSLPEWIGSVRNWDYRYCWLRDATLTLLALLHCNHADEAGQWRRWLIRAIAGDPADVQIMYGVAGERRLSELELPWLDGYEGSSPVRVGNAASEQLQLDVYGEVLDCFYQARAHGLPLDSQGWHIQLGLLAHLEEAWREPDDGIWEIRGGRRHFVHSKAMAWVAFDRAVRTVEDYGFEGPVDRWRAVRDEIHRDVCERGFNPGLGSFTQSYGSQELDASLLLLPLVGFLPASDPRIRGTIEAVE
;
A
#
# COMPACT_ATOMS: atom_id res chain seq x y z
N VAL A 1 -10.18 19.91 18.26
CA VAL A 1 -9.41 18.72 18.69
C VAL A 1 -8.24 18.61 17.74
N THR A 2 -7.01 18.44 18.25
CA THR A 2 -5.83 18.20 17.39
C THR A 2 -6.03 16.86 16.67
N PRO A 3 -5.87 16.79 15.34
CA PRO A 3 -5.99 15.52 14.63
C PRO A 3 -4.95 14.50 15.13
N PRO A 4 -5.27 13.20 15.10
CA PRO A 4 -4.32 12.16 15.47
C PRO A 4 -3.11 12.19 14.53
N ARG A 5 -1.93 11.91 15.06
CA ARG A 5 -0.71 11.85 14.24
C ARG A 5 -0.70 10.58 13.38
N ILE A 6 -0.03 10.62 12.23
CA ILE A 6 0.07 9.46 11.34
C ILE A 6 0.69 8.25 12.07
N GLU A 7 1.71 8.47 12.91
CA GLU A 7 2.34 7.42 13.72
C GLU A 7 1.44 6.80 14.80
N ASP A 8 0.29 7.41 15.07
CA ASP A 8 -0.71 6.88 16.03
C ASP A 8 -1.72 5.94 15.35
N TYR A 9 -1.62 5.72 14.05
CA TYR A 9 -2.45 4.75 13.35
C TYR A 9 -1.79 3.38 13.26
N ALA A 10 -2.62 2.33 13.41
CA ALA A 10 -2.25 0.95 13.19
C ALA A 10 -3.00 0.41 11.97
N LEU A 11 -2.32 -0.40 11.14
CA LEU A 11 -2.86 -1.02 9.94
C LEU A 11 -3.56 -2.34 10.26
N LEU A 12 -4.77 -2.54 9.74
CA LEU A 12 -5.42 -3.83 9.59
C LEU A 12 -5.58 -4.11 8.09
N GLY A 13 -5.62 -5.38 7.69
CA GLY A 13 -5.81 -5.71 6.27
C GLY A 13 -6.25 -7.15 6.05
N ASP A 14 -7.01 -7.37 4.97
CA ASP A 14 -7.56 -8.66 4.55
C ASP A 14 -7.02 -9.13 3.19
N LEU A 15 -5.91 -8.54 2.73
CA LEU A 15 -5.26 -8.77 1.43
C LEU A 15 -6.07 -8.27 0.22
N GLN A 16 -7.08 -7.43 0.43
CA GLN A 16 -7.84 -6.78 -0.65
C GLN A 16 -8.16 -5.32 -0.33
N THR A 17 -8.15 -4.99 0.95
CA THR A 17 -8.29 -3.63 1.48
C THR A 17 -7.64 -3.51 2.84
N ALA A 18 -7.67 -2.29 3.40
CA ALA A 18 -7.10 -2.02 4.72
C ALA A 18 -7.92 -1.00 5.50
N ALA A 19 -7.82 -1.10 6.84
CA ALA A 19 -8.36 -0.13 7.77
C ALA A 19 -7.23 0.48 8.62
N LEU A 20 -7.39 1.73 9.03
CA LEU A 20 -6.46 2.42 9.93
C LEU A 20 -7.14 2.70 11.27
N VAL A 21 -6.56 2.14 12.33
CA VAL A 21 -7.04 2.27 13.71
C VAL A 21 -6.19 3.29 14.46
N GLU A 22 -6.80 4.39 14.86
CA GLU A 22 -6.18 5.44 15.67
C GLU A 22 -5.98 4.94 17.13
N ARG A 23 -4.98 5.48 17.83
CA ARG A 23 -4.62 5.10 19.22
C ARG A 23 -5.80 5.18 20.20
N GLY A 24 -6.71 6.13 20.04
CA GLY A 24 -7.93 6.29 20.85
C GLY A 24 -9.02 5.27 20.54
N GLY A 25 -8.80 4.33 19.64
CA GLY A 25 -9.71 3.24 19.30
C GLY A 25 -10.71 3.56 18.19
N SER A 26 -10.46 4.60 17.40
CA SER A 26 -11.26 4.94 16.21
C SER A 26 -10.68 4.34 14.93
N ILE A 27 -11.49 3.74 14.08
CA ILE A 27 -11.14 3.41 12.69
C ILE A 27 -11.54 4.60 11.84
N ASP A 28 -10.58 5.36 11.33
CA ASP A 28 -10.80 6.63 10.65
C ASP A 28 -10.61 6.56 9.13
N TRP A 29 -10.09 5.44 8.64
CA TRP A 29 -9.94 5.18 7.21
C TRP A 29 -10.35 3.75 6.87
N LEU A 30 -11.21 3.60 5.86
CA LEU A 30 -11.62 2.32 5.32
C LEU A 30 -12.22 2.49 3.94
N CYS A 31 -11.70 1.75 2.97
CA CYS A 31 -12.28 1.57 1.64
C CYS A 31 -12.81 0.14 1.51
N PHE A 32 -14.05 -0.05 1.12
CA PHE A 32 -14.64 -1.36 0.82
C PHE A 32 -15.23 -1.38 -0.59
N PRO A 33 -15.13 -2.51 -1.32
CA PRO A 33 -14.49 -3.78 -0.96
C PRO A 33 -12.99 -3.87 -1.30
N ARG A 34 -12.42 -2.88 -2.01
CA ARG A 34 -11.03 -2.87 -2.50
C ARG A 34 -10.27 -1.66 -1.98
N PHE A 35 -8.93 -1.68 -2.07
CA PHE A 35 -8.08 -0.53 -1.72
C PHE A 35 -8.51 0.76 -2.43
N ASP A 36 -8.80 0.67 -3.73
CA ASP A 36 -9.16 1.79 -4.62
C ASP A 36 -10.67 2.10 -4.70
N SER A 37 -11.50 1.41 -3.89
CA SER A 37 -12.93 1.73 -3.75
C SER A 37 -13.16 3.04 -3.03
N GLY A 38 -14.38 3.58 -3.15
CA GLY A 38 -14.82 4.72 -2.35
C GLY A 38 -14.72 4.45 -0.85
N ALA A 39 -14.18 5.41 -0.08
CA ALA A 39 -14.10 5.24 1.36
C ALA A 39 -15.49 5.29 2.01
N CYS A 40 -15.74 4.39 2.97
CA CYS A 40 -16.88 4.43 3.88
C CYS A 40 -16.54 5.04 5.25
N PHE A 41 -15.24 5.15 5.57
CA PHE A 41 -14.70 5.96 6.65
C PHE A 41 -13.60 6.86 6.08
N ALA A 42 -13.72 8.17 6.26
CA ALA A 42 -12.79 9.17 5.75
C ALA A 42 -12.46 10.26 6.79
N ALA A 43 -12.68 9.99 8.08
CA ALA A 43 -12.34 10.93 9.17
C ALA A 43 -10.84 11.28 9.20
N LEU A 44 -9.98 10.40 8.70
CA LEU A 44 -8.53 10.65 8.52
C LEU A 44 -8.25 11.93 7.71
N LEU A 45 -9.10 12.22 6.70
CA LEU A 45 -8.95 13.35 5.77
C LEU A 45 -9.95 14.47 6.02
N GLY A 46 -10.71 14.39 7.10
CA GLY A 46 -11.75 15.35 7.44
C GLY A 46 -12.10 15.31 8.93
N GLU A 47 -13.39 15.34 9.22
CA GLU A 47 -13.93 15.34 10.57
C GLU A 47 -14.58 13.97 10.91
N PRO A 48 -14.83 13.66 12.19
CA PRO A 48 -15.54 12.45 12.60
C PRO A 48 -16.85 12.18 11.84
N ASP A 49 -17.53 13.23 11.40
CA ASP A 49 -18.76 13.14 10.62
C ASP A 49 -18.53 12.71 9.15
N ASN A 50 -17.31 12.69 8.67
CA ASN A 50 -16.95 12.11 7.37
C ASN A 50 -16.81 10.57 7.40
N GLY A 51 -17.15 9.95 8.51
CA GLY A 51 -17.20 8.51 8.68
C GLY A 51 -16.04 7.96 9.49
N ARG A 52 -16.38 7.23 10.57
CA ARG A 52 -15.46 6.53 11.45
C ARG A 52 -16.17 5.46 12.27
N TRP A 53 -15.39 4.64 12.95
CA TRP A 53 -15.91 3.73 13.95
C TRP A 53 -15.10 3.78 15.25
N LEU A 54 -15.56 4.58 16.21
CA LEU A 54 -14.98 4.65 17.55
C LEU A 54 -15.46 3.48 18.40
N LEU A 55 -14.53 2.83 19.11
CA LEU A 55 -14.80 1.86 20.17
C LEU A 55 -13.76 2.04 21.29
N ALA A 56 -14.17 2.67 22.40
CA ALA A 56 -13.29 3.05 23.47
C ALA A 56 -14.02 3.04 24.83
N PRO A 57 -13.27 3.00 25.98
CA PRO A 57 -13.87 3.21 27.29
C PRO A 57 -14.60 4.55 27.38
N SER A 58 -15.75 4.55 28.07
CA SER A 58 -16.56 5.76 28.30
C SER A 58 -16.00 6.66 29.42
N THR A 59 -15.05 6.14 30.19
CA THR A 59 -14.34 6.84 31.27
C THR A 59 -12.88 7.06 30.90
N PRO A 60 -12.21 8.06 31.51
CA PRO A 60 -10.78 8.26 31.27
C PRO A 60 -9.97 6.98 31.49
N ALA A 61 -9.16 6.64 30.51
CA ALA A 61 -8.32 5.46 30.52
C ALA A 61 -7.02 5.71 29.74
N THR A 62 -5.95 5.05 30.14
CA THR A 62 -4.71 4.98 29.40
C THR A 62 -4.67 3.71 28.55
N ASN A 63 -3.92 3.70 27.45
CA ASN A 63 -3.81 2.50 26.64
C ASN A 63 -2.38 2.16 26.24
N ARG A 64 -2.20 0.88 25.90
CA ARG A 64 -1.01 0.34 25.24
C ARG A 64 -1.46 -0.51 24.07
N ARG A 65 -0.72 -0.43 22.95
CA ARG A 65 -1.03 -1.19 21.74
C ARG A 65 0.14 -2.08 21.35
N ARG A 66 -0.20 -3.22 20.77
CA ARG A 66 0.74 -4.11 20.11
C ARG A 66 0.01 -4.94 19.04
N TYR A 67 0.71 -5.39 18.04
CA TYR A 67 0.24 -6.52 17.24
C TYR A 67 0.51 -7.82 18.01
N LEU A 68 -0.41 -8.76 17.90
CA LEU A 68 -0.23 -10.09 18.47
C LEU A 68 0.79 -10.85 17.62
N HIS A 69 1.95 -11.16 18.22
CA HIS A 69 3.04 -11.85 17.51
C HIS A 69 3.37 -11.21 16.15
N ASP A 70 3.68 -12.05 15.16
CA ASP A 70 3.96 -11.66 13.78
C ASP A 70 2.66 -11.68 12.94
N THR A 71 1.64 -10.91 13.33
CA THR A 71 0.32 -10.81 12.70
C THR A 71 -0.09 -9.37 12.44
N LEU A 72 -1.26 -9.17 11.77
CA LEU A 72 -2.00 -7.89 11.73
C LEU A 72 -3.20 -7.88 12.67
N VAL A 73 -3.20 -8.70 13.71
CA VAL A 73 -4.18 -8.62 14.81
C VAL A 73 -3.68 -7.61 15.82
N LEU A 74 -4.41 -6.51 15.97
CA LEU A 74 -4.07 -5.41 16.88
C LEU A 74 -4.74 -5.61 18.24
N GLU A 75 -3.97 -5.62 19.32
CA GLU A 75 -4.46 -5.58 20.70
C GLU A 75 -4.24 -4.19 21.28
N THR A 76 -5.32 -3.55 21.73
CA THR A 76 -5.29 -2.31 22.51
C THR A 76 -5.76 -2.60 23.93
N THR A 77 -4.87 -2.59 24.89
CA THR A 77 -5.19 -2.77 26.32
C THR A 77 -5.46 -1.42 26.97
N TRP A 78 -6.61 -1.27 27.60
CA TRP A 78 -7.07 -0.08 28.29
C TRP A 78 -7.03 -0.29 29.80
N GLN A 79 -6.56 0.71 30.54
CA GLN A 79 -6.58 0.75 32.00
C GLN A 79 -7.27 2.02 32.49
N THR A 80 -8.34 1.87 33.24
CA THR A 80 -9.09 2.96 33.86
C THR A 80 -8.42 3.43 35.16
N GLU A 81 -8.80 4.60 35.66
CA GLU A 81 -8.22 5.18 36.86
C GLU A 81 -8.44 4.33 38.13
N ASP A 82 -9.52 3.55 38.21
CA ASP A 82 -9.81 2.62 39.30
C ASP A 82 -9.00 1.30 39.20
N GLY A 83 -8.16 1.16 38.18
CA GLY A 83 -7.31 0.00 37.94
C GLY A 83 -8.02 -1.18 37.28
N SER A 84 -9.24 -1.01 36.78
CA SER A 84 -9.90 -1.98 35.92
C SER A 84 -9.23 -2.04 34.53
N VAL A 85 -9.20 -3.21 33.91
CA VAL A 85 -8.48 -3.45 32.63
C VAL A 85 -9.40 -4.16 31.66
N ALA A 86 -9.44 -3.66 30.44
CA ALA A 86 -10.06 -4.34 29.32
C ALA A 86 -9.15 -4.25 28.10
N ARG A 87 -9.38 -5.08 27.08
CA ARG A 87 -8.70 -5.01 25.80
C ARG A 87 -9.69 -5.01 24.64
N VAL A 88 -9.27 -4.38 23.56
CA VAL A 88 -9.95 -4.44 22.26
C VAL A 88 -9.01 -5.17 21.31
N ILE A 89 -9.51 -6.20 20.65
CA ILE A 89 -8.79 -6.99 19.64
C ILE A 89 -9.41 -6.62 18.30
N ASP A 90 -8.64 -5.94 17.45
CA ASP A 90 -9.07 -5.44 16.14
C ASP A 90 -8.37 -6.22 15.04
N PHE A 91 -9.11 -6.73 14.06
CA PHE A 91 -8.54 -7.43 12.93
C PHE A 91 -9.48 -7.46 11.71
N MET A 92 -8.91 -7.75 10.56
CA MET A 92 -9.60 -8.11 9.34
C MET A 92 -9.18 -9.54 8.98
N PRO A 93 -10.12 -10.51 8.95
CA PRO A 93 -9.80 -11.86 8.51
C PRO A 93 -9.32 -11.85 7.05
N PRO A 94 -8.37 -12.71 6.65
CA PRO A 94 -8.08 -12.92 5.23
C PRO A 94 -9.38 -13.15 4.46
N ARG A 95 -9.52 -12.46 3.32
CA ARG A 95 -10.79 -12.34 2.60
C ARG A 95 -11.40 -13.70 2.25
N GLY A 96 -12.57 -13.96 2.81
CA GLY A 96 -13.44 -15.06 2.40
C GLY A 96 -14.44 -14.62 1.32
N LYS A 97 -15.74 -14.86 1.55
CA LYS A 97 -16.82 -14.44 0.63
C LYS A 97 -17.06 -12.93 0.65
N ALA A 98 -16.92 -12.31 1.81
CA ALA A 98 -17.16 -10.88 2.03
C ALA A 98 -16.03 -10.29 2.87
N PRO A 99 -15.78 -8.97 2.77
CA PRO A 99 -14.84 -8.29 3.68
C PRO A 99 -15.48 -8.05 5.05
N ASP A 100 -14.73 -8.36 6.07
CA ASP A 100 -15.14 -8.20 7.46
C ASP A 100 -14.10 -7.34 8.24
N ILE A 101 -14.59 -6.49 9.13
CA ILE A 101 -13.83 -5.98 10.27
C ILE A 101 -14.42 -6.53 11.53
N VAL A 102 -13.57 -7.08 12.35
CA VAL A 102 -13.94 -7.64 13.65
C VAL A 102 -13.25 -6.86 14.75
N ARG A 103 -14.02 -6.50 15.78
CA ARG A 103 -13.55 -5.84 17.00
C ARG A 103 -14.10 -6.60 18.20
N ILE A 104 -13.26 -7.17 19.05
CA ILE A 104 -13.68 -7.94 20.24
C ILE A 104 -13.28 -7.16 21.48
N VAL A 105 -14.25 -6.76 22.28
CA VAL A 105 -14.00 -6.18 23.62
C VAL A 105 -13.94 -7.32 24.62
N GLU A 106 -12.87 -7.38 25.42
CA GLU A 106 -12.65 -8.38 26.45
C GLU A 106 -12.36 -7.72 27.80
N GLY A 107 -13.12 -8.12 28.82
CA GLY A 107 -12.84 -7.73 30.22
C GLY A 107 -11.68 -8.56 30.79
N VAL A 108 -10.60 -7.90 31.19
CA VAL A 108 -9.39 -8.57 31.72
C VAL A 108 -9.34 -8.54 33.24
N LYS A 109 -9.80 -7.42 33.85
CA LYS A 109 -9.84 -7.26 35.29
C LYS A 109 -10.89 -6.22 35.66
N GLY A 110 -11.73 -6.54 36.62
CA GLY A 110 -12.78 -5.65 37.12
C GLY A 110 -13.86 -5.40 36.08
N ARG A 111 -14.35 -4.16 36.00
CA ARG A 111 -15.46 -3.77 35.16
C ARG A 111 -15.13 -2.51 34.38
N VAL A 112 -15.31 -2.52 33.04
CA VAL A 112 -15.07 -1.39 32.18
C VAL A 112 -16.29 -1.07 31.34
N HIS A 113 -16.65 0.22 31.28
CA HIS A 113 -17.73 0.73 30.43
C HIS A 113 -17.15 1.19 29.09
N PHE A 114 -17.76 0.73 28.00
CA PHE A 114 -17.38 1.10 26.63
C PHE A 114 -18.50 1.83 25.92
N ARG A 115 -18.10 2.68 24.96
CA ARG A 115 -18.99 3.29 23.97
C ARG A 115 -18.47 2.93 22.58
N SER A 116 -19.38 2.44 21.73
CA SER A 116 -19.16 2.28 20.30
C SER A 116 -19.97 3.31 19.56
N GLU A 117 -19.35 4.09 18.67
CA GLU A 117 -20.00 5.01 17.74
C GLU A 117 -19.59 4.66 16.32
N LEU A 118 -20.54 4.12 15.54
CA LEU A 118 -20.34 3.79 14.14
C LEU A 118 -21.02 4.84 13.26
N THR A 119 -20.23 5.66 12.61
CA THR A 119 -20.62 6.70 11.66
C THR A 119 -20.28 6.25 10.26
N ILE A 120 -21.21 5.59 9.56
CA ILE A 120 -21.00 5.17 8.17
C ILE A 120 -21.30 6.35 7.25
N ARG A 121 -20.35 6.64 6.33
CA ARG A 121 -20.52 7.64 5.29
C ARG A 121 -19.85 7.12 4.02
N PHE A 122 -20.62 6.80 3.01
CA PHE A 122 -20.06 6.35 1.74
C PHE A 122 -19.54 7.51 0.90
N ASP A 123 -18.79 7.17 -0.17
CA ASP A 123 -18.21 8.12 -1.12
C ASP A 123 -17.42 9.22 -0.41
N TYR A 124 -16.43 8.81 0.38
CA TYR A 124 -15.51 9.71 1.09
C TYR A 124 -16.23 10.72 2.00
N GLY A 125 -17.17 10.25 2.78
CA GLY A 125 -17.88 11.09 3.74
C GLY A 125 -19.13 11.81 3.19
N ARG A 126 -19.41 11.72 1.88
CA ARG A 126 -20.44 12.51 1.22
C ARG A 126 -21.85 11.94 1.40
N ILE A 127 -22.01 10.63 1.43
CA ILE A 127 -23.32 9.98 1.39
C ILE A 127 -23.67 9.38 2.75
N VAL A 128 -24.74 9.91 3.37
CA VAL A 128 -25.36 9.33 4.57
C VAL A 128 -26.23 8.15 4.15
N PRO A 129 -25.96 6.92 4.64
CA PRO A 129 -26.73 5.75 4.25
C PRO A 129 -28.13 5.73 4.89
N TRP A 130 -29.01 4.98 4.26
CA TRP A 130 -30.25 4.53 4.91
C TRP A 130 -29.95 3.35 5.82
N VAL A 131 -30.11 3.54 7.14
CA VAL A 131 -29.84 2.49 8.14
C VAL A 131 -31.15 1.92 8.65
N ARG A 132 -31.27 0.59 8.64
CA ARG A 132 -32.43 -0.14 9.16
C ARG A 132 -32.00 -1.29 10.08
N LYS A 133 -32.79 -1.58 11.12
CA LYS A 133 -32.65 -2.77 11.96
C LYS A 133 -33.33 -3.96 11.27
N ARG A 134 -32.74 -5.15 11.29
CA ARG A 134 -33.38 -6.40 10.85
C ARG A 134 -34.27 -6.94 11.98
N THR A 135 -35.53 -7.25 11.67
CA THR A 135 -36.59 -7.53 12.65
C THR A 135 -36.48 -8.90 13.32
N HIS A 136 -35.64 -9.81 12.84
CA HIS A 136 -35.56 -11.19 13.33
C HIS A 136 -34.14 -11.65 13.71
N GLU A 137 -33.18 -10.73 13.73
CA GLU A 137 -31.80 -11.00 14.10
C GLU A 137 -31.36 -10.07 15.23
N GLU A 138 -30.67 -10.63 16.24
CA GLU A 138 -30.15 -9.86 17.38
C GLU A 138 -29.29 -8.71 16.88
N ASP A 139 -29.63 -7.51 17.29
CA ASP A 139 -29.02 -6.22 16.99
C ASP A 139 -28.21 -6.08 15.68
N THR A 140 -28.79 -6.64 14.59
CA THR A 140 -28.25 -6.49 13.23
C THR A 140 -28.79 -5.24 12.57
N ARG A 141 -27.87 -4.38 12.08
CA ARG A 141 -28.19 -3.17 11.31
C ARG A 141 -27.61 -3.25 9.90
N VAL A 142 -28.37 -2.79 8.93
CA VAL A 142 -27.93 -2.72 7.54
C VAL A 142 -27.97 -1.28 7.08
N ALA A 143 -26.86 -0.78 6.58
CA ALA A 143 -26.68 0.54 6.01
C ALA A 143 -26.53 0.41 4.49
N LEU A 144 -27.34 1.12 3.72
CA LEU A 144 -27.41 1.03 2.25
C LEU A 144 -27.22 2.41 1.61
N ALA A 145 -26.36 2.49 0.59
CA ALA A 145 -26.24 3.67 -0.26
C ALA A 145 -25.68 3.32 -1.65
N GLY A 146 -26.49 3.49 -2.68
CA GLY A 146 -26.08 3.16 -4.06
C GLY A 146 -25.73 1.68 -4.20
N PRO A 147 -24.52 1.34 -4.74
CA PRO A 147 -24.11 -0.05 -4.91
C PRO A 147 -23.63 -0.72 -3.62
N ASP A 148 -23.40 0.06 -2.56
CA ASP A 148 -22.73 -0.40 -1.34
C ASP A 148 -23.70 -0.68 -0.20
N ALA A 149 -23.43 -1.72 0.56
CA ALA A 149 -24.11 -2.04 1.79
C ALA A 149 -23.13 -2.51 2.87
N LEU A 150 -23.42 -2.12 4.12
CA LEU A 150 -22.70 -2.59 5.31
C LEU A 150 -23.67 -3.24 6.27
N CYS A 151 -23.34 -4.42 6.76
CA CYS A 151 -24.07 -5.12 7.82
C CYS A 151 -23.25 -5.08 9.11
N PHE A 152 -23.83 -4.49 10.14
CA PHE A 152 -23.24 -4.41 11.48
C PHE A 152 -23.95 -5.37 12.41
N ARG A 153 -23.19 -6.24 13.07
CA ARG A 153 -23.67 -7.28 13.99
C ARG A 153 -22.93 -7.19 15.33
N THR A 154 -23.70 -7.28 16.41
CA THR A 154 -23.17 -7.35 17.79
C THR A 154 -24.25 -7.88 18.73
N PRO A 155 -23.92 -8.60 19.81
CA PRO A 155 -24.87 -8.93 20.89
C PRO A 155 -25.21 -7.72 21.76
N ALA A 156 -24.42 -6.62 21.71
CA ALA A 156 -24.70 -5.41 22.47
C ALA A 156 -25.90 -4.63 21.91
N GLN A 157 -26.71 -4.04 22.80
CA GLN A 157 -27.83 -3.21 22.36
C GLN A 157 -27.39 -1.98 21.59
N THR A 158 -28.03 -1.74 20.43
CA THR A 158 -27.70 -0.59 19.57
C THR A 158 -28.90 0.36 19.43
N ARG A 159 -28.61 1.67 19.30
CA ARG A 159 -29.60 2.72 18.98
C ARG A 159 -29.08 3.65 17.89
N GLY A 160 -29.99 4.31 17.22
CA GLY A 160 -29.65 5.44 16.34
C GLY A 160 -29.56 6.73 17.16
N GLU A 161 -28.49 7.50 16.95
CA GLU A 161 -28.28 8.79 17.60
C GLU A 161 -27.54 9.72 16.61
N ASP A 162 -28.11 10.86 16.24
CA ASP A 162 -27.49 11.85 15.34
C ASP A 162 -26.89 11.24 14.05
N MET A 163 -27.67 10.41 13.36
CA MET A 163 -27.25 9.69 12.14
C MET A 163 -26.03 8.77 12.33
N ARG A 164 -25.83 8.25 13.54
CA ARG A 164 -24.83 7.27 13.95
C ARG A 164 -25.51 6.05 14.55
N THR A 165 -24.85 4.91 14.54
CA THR A 165 -25.23 3.75 15.34
C THR A 165 -24.38 3.74 16.61
N VAL A 166 -25.03 3.81 17.76
CA VAL A 166 -24.37 3.88 19.08
C VAL A 166 -24.71 2.64 19.89
N SER A 167 -23.72 2.14 20.61
CA SER A 167 -23.86 1.10 21.61
C SER A 167 -23.08 1.52 22.87
N GLU A 168 -23.69 1.31 24.02
CA GLU A 168 -23.05 1.40 25.33
C GLU A 168 -23.12 0.05 25.99
N LEU A 169 -21.97 -0.43 26.43
CA LEU A 169 -21.85 -1.75 27.03
C LEU A 169 -20.93 -1.72 28.23
N THR A 170 -21.09 -2.70 29.08
CA THR A 170 -20.20 -2.95 30.21
C THR A 170 -19.63 -4.33 30.04
N VAL A 171 -18.34 -4.50 30.22
CA VAL A 171 -17.69 -5.82 30.22
C VAL A 171 -17.13 -6.11 31.59
N ASP A 172 -17.49 -7.28 32.13
CA ASP A 172 -16.94 -7.83 33.36
C ASP A 172 -15.73 -8.73 33.05
N GLU A 173 -14.93 -9.05 34.06
CA GLU A 173 -13.78 -9.92 33.92
C GLU A 173 -14.16 -11.27 33.30
N GLY A 174 -13.47 -11.67 32.20
CA GLY A 174 -13.72 -12.88 31.43
C GLY A 174 -14.82 -12.77 30.39
N GLU A 175 -15.55 -11.65 30.33
CA GLU A 175 -16.58 -11.43 29.30
C GLU A 175 -15.97 -10.96 28.00
N ARG A 176 -16.51 -11.44 26.87
CA ARG A 176 -16.12 -11.05 25.50
C ARG A 176 -17.33 -10.64 24.69
N VAL A 177 -17.25 -9.47 24.08
CA VAL A 177 -18.35 -8.91 23.26
C VAL A 177 -17.83 -8.56 21.88
N PRO A 178 -18.22 -9.31 20.85
CA PRO A 178 -17.80 -9.06 19.48
C PRO A 178 -18.65 -8.01 18.78
N PHE A 179 -18.02 -7.31 17.85
CA PHE A 179 -18.61 -6.41 16.87
C PHE A 179 -18.07 -6.79 15.50
N VAL A 180 -18.95 -7.00 14.52
CA VAL A 180 -18.58 -7.37 13.16
C VAL A 180 -19.21 -6.38 12.18
N LEU A 181 -18.42 -5.83 11.27
CA LEU A 181 -18.87 -5.00 10.16
C LEU A 181 -18.51 -5.68 8.85
N THR A 182 -19.53 -6.09 8.08
CA THR A 182 -19.40 -6.82 6.82
C THR A 182 -19.90 -5.96 5.66
N TRP A 183 -19.12 -5.82 4.58
CA TRP A 183 -19.60 -5.21 3.34
C TRP A 183 -20.20 -6.28 2.41
N PHE A 184 -21.21 -5.88 1.64
CA PHE A 184 -21.77 -6.68 0.55
C PHE A 184 -22.39 -5.77 -0.52
N PRO A 185 -22.53 -6.24 -1.79
CA PRO A 185 -23.24 -5.48 -2.82
C PRO A 185 -24.70 -5.23 -2.42
N SER A 186 -25.20 -4.00 -2.53
CA SER A 186 -26.52 -3.62 -2.04
C SER A 186 -27.70 -4.34 -2.71
N HIS A 187 -27.46 -4.94 -3.87
CA HIS A 187 -28.46 -5.70 -4.66
C HIS A 187 -28.43 -7.21 -4.36
N GLU A 188 -27.52 -7.64 -3.50
CA GLU A 188 -27.42 -9.03 -3.03
C GLU A 188 -28.05 -9.20 -1.65
N ASP A 189 -28.23 -10.45 -1.25
CA ASP A 189 -28.66 -10.76 0.12
C ASP A 189 -27.56 -10.39 1.11
N VAL A 190 -27.97 -10.09 2.34
CA VAL A 190 -27.02 -9.77 3.41
C VAL A 190 -26.06 -10.95 3.60
N ALA A 191 -24.77 -10.63 3.59
CA ALA A 191 -23.70 -11.62 3.77
C ALA A 191 -23.91 -12.46 5.05
N GLU A 192 -23.53 -13.72 4.99
CA GLU A 192 -23.59 -14.65 6.13
C GLU A 192 -22.74 -14.09 7.30
N ALA A 193 -23.19 -14.37 8.52
CA ALA A 193 -22.42 -14.03 9.71
C ALA A 193 -21.22 -14.96 9.85
N ILE A 194 -20.08 -14.39 10.22
CA ILE A 194 -18.89 -15.17 10.62
C ILE A 194 -18.91 -15.40 12.14
N ASP A 195 -18.22 -16.45 12.59
CA ASP A 195 -17.90 -16.64 14.01
C ASP A 195 -16.64 -15.80 14.34
N PRO A 196 -16.74 -14.76 15.19
CA PRO A 196 -15.61 -13.85 15.46
C PRO A 196 -14.42 -14.53 16.14
N GLU A 197 -14.65 -15.54 16.97
CA GLU A 197 -13.57 -16.26 17.68
C GLU A 197 -12.83 -17.21 16.74
N GLN A 198 -13.56 -17.92 15.90
CA GLN A 198 -12.94 -18.75 14.87
C GLN A 198 -12.19 -17.89 13.86
N ALA A 199 -12.77 -16.76 13.44
CA ALA A 199 -12.10 -15.81 12.54
C ALA A 199 -10.81 -15.24 13.14
N LEU A 200 -10.77 -14.98 14.45
CA LEU A 200 -9.55 -14.56 15.14
C LEU A 200 -8.48 -15.65 15.07
N ALA A 201 -8.85 -16.89 15.42
CA ALA A 201 -7.91 -18.02 15.40
C ALA A 201 -7.36 -18.28 13.98
N ASP A 202 -8.22 -18.22 12.97
CA ASP A 202 -7.84 -18.41 11.56
C ASP A 202 -6.92 -17.26 11.08
N THR A 203 -7.20 -16.03 11.48
CA THR A 203 -6.36 -14.84 11.13
C THR A 203 -4.98 -14.94 11.77
N GLU A 204 -4.89 -15.30 13.04
CA GLU A 204 -3.61 -15.53 13.72
C GLU A 204 -2.82 -16.67 13.05
N GLY A 205 -3.50 -17.78 12.74
CA GLY A 205 -2.91 -18.93 12.06
C GLY A 205 -2.32 -18.57 10.71
N PHE A 206 -3.10 -17.87 9.88
CA PHE A 206 -2.67 -17.41 8.55
C PHE A 206 -1.39 -16.54 8.61
N TRP A 207 -1.39 -15.49 9.43
CA TRP A 207 -0.23 -14.59 9.51
C TRP A 207 0.99 -15.26 10.09
N ARG A 208 0.82 -16.15 11.07
CA ARG A 208 1.93 -16.89 11.67
C ARG A 208 2.57 -17.85 10.68
N GLU A 209 1.77 -18.65 9.98
CA GLU A 209 2.24 -19.58 8.96
C GLU A 209 3.01 -18.83 7.86
N TRP A 210 2.45 -17.72 7.39
CA TRP A 210 3.11 -16.89 6.37
C TRP A 210 4.43 -16.29 6.86
N SER A 211 4.47 -15.75 8.07
CA SER A 211 5.66 -15.11 8.63
C SER A 211 6.79 -16.10 8.93
N GLU A 212 6.45 -17.33 9.32
CA GLU A 212 7.42 -18.40 9.61
C GLU A 212 8.12 -18.93 8.35
N ALA A 213 7.54 -18.73 7.17
CA ALA A 213 8.13 -19.15 5.90
C ALA A 213 9.44 -18.40 5.56
N CYS A 214 9.73 -17.27 6.21
CA CYS A 214 10.93 -16.47 6.02
C CYS A 214 12.04 -16.84 7.01
N PRO A 215 13.10 -17.56 6.60
CA PRO A 215 14.25 -17.83 7.45
C PRO A 215 15.17 -16.59 7.51
N LEU A 216 15.05 -15.79 8.58
CA LEU A 216 15.91 -14.63 8.80
C LEU A 216 17.14 -15.02 9.62
N ASP A 217 18.31 -15.01 8.99
CA ASP A 217 19.62 -15.11 9.68
C ASP A 217 20.08 -13.71 10.12
N LEU A 218 19.31 -13.09 11.01
CA LEU A 218 19.55 -11.75 11.54
C LEU A 218 19.50 -11.82 13.08
N ASN A 219 20.08 -10.80 13.75
CA ASN A 219 19.85 -10.67 15.18
C ASN A 219 18.34 -10.43 15.47
N ALA A 220 17.89 -10.74 16.69
CA ALA A 220 16.47 -10.75 17.04
C ALA A 220 15.75 -9.40 16.81
N GLU A 221 16.46 -8.29 17.01
CA GLU A 221 15.91 -6.93 16.80
C GLU A 221 15.62 -6.66 15.33
N TRP A 222 16.59 -6.87 14.45
CA TRP A 222 16.44 -6.69 13.01
C TRP A 222 15.45 -7.68 12.40
N ALA A 223 15.46 -8.94 12.87
CA ALA A 223 14.51 -9.95 12.42
C ALA A 223 13.06 -9.53 12.69
N ALA A 224 12.77 -8.97 13.87
CA ALA A 224 11.43 -8.47 14.20
C ALA A 224 10.99 -7.30 13.31
N LEU A 225 11.89 -6.35 13.03
CA LEU A 225 11.60 -5.21 12.15
C LEU A 225 11.37 -5.65 10.71
N VAL A 226 12.20 -6.57 10.19
CA VAL A 226 12.05 -7.10 8.83
C VAL A 226 10.74 -7.86 8.68
N ARG A 227 10.39 -8.75 9.64
CA ARG A 227 9.09 -9.45 9.60
C ARG A 227 7.92 -8.48 9.61
N ARG A 228 7.96 -7.46 10.47
CA ARG A 228 6.91 -6.43 10.50
C ARG A 228 6.78 -5.72 9.15
N SER A 229 7.89 -5.35 8.52
CA SER A 229 7.90 -4.73 7.20
C SER A 229 7.32 -5.66 6.13
N LEU A 230 7.71 -6.95 6.14
CA LEU A 230 7.18 -7.95 5.20
C LEU A 230 5.66 -8.16 5.36
N ILE A 231 5.16 -8.21 6.59
CA ILE A 231 3.72 -8.29 6.89
C ILE A 231 2.97 -7.09 6.30
N VAL A 232 3.53 -5.88 6.41
CA VAL A 232 2.94 -4.67 5.81
C VAL A 232 2.94 -4.77 4.29
N LEU A 233 4.05 -5.18 3.66
CA LEU A 233 4.12 -5.37 2.20
C LEU A 233 3.13 -6.44 1.72
N LYS A 234 2.99 -7.55 2.45
CA LYS A 234 1.97 -8.58 2.17
C LYS A 234 0.56 -8.02 2.30
N ALA A 235 0.29 -7.22 3.34
CA ALA A 235 -1.01 -6.60 3.55
C ALA A 235 -1.41 -5.62 2.44
N LEU A 236 -0.45 -5.01 1.75
CA LEU A 236 -0.65 -4.10 0.60
C LEU A 236 -0.77 -4.85 -0.74
N THR A 237 -0.67 -6.17 -0.74
CA THR A 237 -0.87 -6.99 -1.94
C THR A 237 -2.36 -7.27 -2.12
N TYR A 238 -2.88 -6.95 -3.32
CA TYR A 238 -4.24 -7.32 -3.72
C TYR A 238 -4.24 -8.76 -4.21
N GLU A 239 -4.57 -9.67 -3.31
CA GLU A 239 -4.44 -11.12 -3.49
C GLU A 239 -5.10 -11.65 -4.78
N PRO A 240 -6.32 -11.20 -5.20
CA PRO A 240 -6.98 -11.75 -6.39
C PRO A 240 -6.18 -11.59 -7.69
N THR A 241 -5.32 -10.60 -7.78
CA THR A 241 -4.56 -10.31 -9.00
C THR A 241 -3.06 -10.35 -8.83
N GLY A 242 -2.57 -10.14 -7.62
CA GLY A 242 -1.15 -9.99 -7.29
C GLY A 242 -0.64 -8.54 -7.43
N GLY A 243 -1.50 -7.56 -7.67
CA GLY A 243 -1.13 -6.14 -7.67
C GLY A 243 -0.72 -5.67 -6.28
N ILE A 244 0.24 -4.76 -6.17
CA ILE A 244 0.73 -4.24 -4.89
C ILE A 244 0.53 -2.72 -4.90
N VAL A 245 -0.31 -2.21 -3.98
CA VAL A 245 -0.55 -0.78 -3.86
C VAL A 245 0.60 -0.09 -3.12
N ALA A 246 0.92 1.14 -3.51
CA ALA A 246 1.97 1.92 -2.84
C ALA A 246 1.56 2.32 -1.40
N ALA A 247 0.27 2.60 -1.17
CA ALA A 247 -0.29 2.81 0.16
C ALA A 247 -1.80 2.46 0.18
N PRO A 248 -2.39 2.20 1.36
CA PRO A 248 -3.83 1.95 1.48
C PRO A 248 -4.66 3.23 1.52
N THR A 249 -4.02 4.40 1.45
CA THR A 249 -4.62 5.73 1.64
C THR A 249 -4.48 6.61 0.42
N THR A 250 -5.35 7.61 0.33
CA THR A 250 -5.16 8.76 -0.54
C THR A 250 -4.81 10.01 0.26
N SER A 251 -4.20 10.98 -0.39
CA SER A 251 -4.10 12.40 0.00
C SER A 251 -3.50 12.69 1.38
N LEU A 252 -2.71 11.77 1.92
CA LEU A 252 -1.79 12.13 3.00
C LEU A 252 -0.68 13.02 2.42
N PRO A 253 -0.36 14.16 3.06
CA PRO A 253 0.55 15.15 2.50
C PRO A 253 2.00 14.70 2.52
N GLU A 254 2.76 15.00 1.46
CA GLU A 254 4.23 14.89 1.49
C GLU A 254 4.84 15.88 2.48
N TRP A 255 4.17 17.01 2.68
CA TRP A 255 4.48 18.02 3.66
C TRP A 255 3.19 18.65 4.16
N ILE A 256 2.98 18.70 5.46
CA ILE A 256 1.78 19.24 6.10
C ILE A 256 1.51 20.68 5.63
N GLY A 257 0.27 20.92 5.18
CA GLY A 257 -0.18 22.19 4.62
C GLY A 257 0.18 22.39 3.14
N SER A 258 0.84 21.40 2.48
CA SER A 258 1.14 21.49 1.06
C SER A 258 -0.02 21.04 0.17
N VAL A 259 0.13 21.28 -1.14
CA VAL A 259 -0.81 20.83 -2.19
C VAL A 259 -0.44 19.46 -2.78
N ARG A 260 0.66 18.85 -2.31
CA ARG A 260 1.19 17.58 -2.81
C ARG A 260 0.57 16.42 -2.02
N ASN A 261 -0.71 16.17 -2.29
CA ASN A 261 -1.54 15.20 -1.61
C ASN A 261 -2.10 14.26 -2.69
N TRP A 262 -1.48 13.09 -2.87
CA TRP A 262 -1.74 12.21 -3.99
C TRP A 262 -2.46 10.93 -3.57
N ASP A 263 -3.15 10.29 -4.52
CA ASP A 263 -3.74 8.98 -4.31
C ASP A 263 -2.70 7.89 -4.58
N TYR A 264 -2.31 7.17 -3.53
CA TYR A 264 -1.32 6.09 -3.56
C TYR A 264 -1.93 4.68 -3.55
N ARG A 265 -3.25 4.54 -3.71
CA ARG A 265 -3.96 3.25 -3.70
C ARG A 265 -3.85 2.48 -5.02
N TYR A 266 -2.81 2.77 -5.79
CA TYR A 266 -2.51 2.16 -7.08
C TYR A 266 -1.18 1.43 -7.06
N CYS A 267 -0.95 0.64 -8.10
CA CYS A 267 0.24 -0.19 -8.25
C CYS A 267 1.27 0.50 -9.15
N TRP A 268 2.30 1.13 -8.58
CA TRP A 268 3.45 1.62 -9.30
C TRP A 268 4.37 0.47 -9.70
N LEU A 269 4.88 0.47 -10.91
CA LEU A 269 5.79 -0.58 -11.38
C LEU A 269 7.12 -0.54 -10.62
N ARG A 270 7.64 0.65 -10.33
CA ARG A 270 8.88 0.88 -9.55
C ARG A 270 8.77 0.35 -8.12
N ASP A 271 7.77 0.81 -7.38
CA ASP A 271 7.56 0.46 -5.96
C ASP A 271 7.40 -1.04 -5.77
N ALA A 272 6.67 -1.64 -6.69
CA ALA A 272 6.43 -3.07 -6.67
C ALA A 272 7.67 -3.90 -7.05
N THR A 273 8.58 -3.39 -7.88
CA THR A 273 9.86 -4.05 -8.14
C THR A 273 10.70 -4.13 -6.87
N LEU A 274 10.76 -3.06 -6.07
CA LEU A 274 11.47 -3.06 -4.78
C LEU A 274 10.81 -4.02 -3.78
N THR A 275 9.47 -4.04 -3.74
CA THR A 275 8.71 -4.99 -2.91
C THR A 275 8.97 -6.43 -3.34
N LEU A 276 8.99 -6.72 -4.64
CA LEU A 276 9.35 -8.03 -5.18
C LEU A 276 10.72 -8.50 -4.69
N LEU A 277 11.72 -7.64 -4.76
CA LEU A 277 13.07 -7.95 -4.28
C LEU A 277 13.08 -8.30 -2.80
N ALA A 278 12.38 -7.52 -1.97
CA ALA A 278 12.26 -7.81 -0.54
C ALA A 278 11.60 -9.17 -0.29
N LEU A 279 10.52 -9.50 -0.98
CA LEU A 279 9.82 -10.77 -0.88
C LEU A 279 10.70 -11.95 -1.35
N LEU A 280 11.42 -11.81 -2.47
CA LEU A 280 12.33 -12.84 -2.98
C LEU A 280 13.48 -13.12 -2.03
N HIS A 281 14.13 -12.09 -1.48
CA HIS A 281 15.21 -12.25 -0.50
C HIS A 281 14.74 -12.93 0.79
N CYS A 282 13.44 -12.84 1.09
CA CYS A 282 12.83 -13.45 2.27
C CYS A 282 12.06 -14.74 1.95
N ASN A 283 12.33 -15.37 0.81
CA ASN A 283 11.77 -16.67 0.40
C ASN A 283 10.26 -16.69 0.13
N HIS A 284 9.65 -15.53 -0.12
CA HIS A 284 8.23 -15.41 -0.52
C HIS A 284 8.09 -15.43 -2.05
N ALA A 285 8.46 -16.56 -2.67
CA ALA A 285 8.47 -16.71 -4.13
C ALA A 285 7.07 -16.74 -4.76
N ASP A 286 6.05 -17.15 -4.01
CA ASP A 286 4.66 -17.23 -4.50
C ASP A 286 4.08 -15.83 -4.76
N GLU A 287 4.28 -14.90 -3.85
CA GLU A 287 3.92 -13.49 -4.00
C GLU A 287 4.64 -12.85 -5.19
N ALA A 288 5.92 -13.11 -5.30
CA ALA A 288 6.73 -12.66 -6.43
C ALA A 288 6.21 -13.22 -7.77
N GLY A 289 5.80 -14.47 -7.80
CA GLY A 289 5.17 -15.12 -8.94
C GLY A 289 3.81 -14.51 -9.30
N GLN A 290 2.99 -14.18 -8.29
CA GLN A 290 1.70 -13.51 -8.48
C GLN A 290 1.88 -12.11 -9.06
N TRP A 291 2.80 -11.31 -8.50
CA TRP A 291 3.14 -10.00 -9.01
C TRP A 291 3.63 -10.05 -10.45
N ARG A 292 4.55 -10.96 -10.79
CA ARG A 292 5.03 -11.11 -12.17
C ARG A 292 3.89 -11.40 -13.15
N ARG A 293 2.93 -12.25 -12.78
CA ARG A 293 1.73 -12.52 -13.62
C ARG A 293 0.84 -11.28 -13.76
N TRP A 294 0.69 -10.51 -12.68
CA TRP A 294 -0.03 -9.24 -12.72
C TRP A 294 0.66 -8.25 -13.66
N LEU A 295 1.98 -8.07 -13.52
CA LEU A 295 2.80 -7.18 -14.33
C LEU A 295 2.64 -7.48 -15.82
N ILE A 296 2.77 -8.73 -16.23
CA ILE A 296 2.59 -9.15 -17.63
C ILE A 296 1.23 -8.71 -18.17
N ARG A 297 0.16 -8.86 -17.40
CA ARG A 297 -1.19 -8.43 -17.82
C ARG A 297 -1.33 -6.92 -17.88
N ALA A 298 -0.78 -6.20 -16.94
CA ALA A 298 -0.88 -4.74 -16.84
C ALA A 298 -0.16 -4.03 -18.00
N ILE A 299 1.05 -4.49 -18.35
CA ILE A 299 1.87 -3.90 -19.41
C ILE A 299 1.61 -4.47 -20.81
N ALA A 300 0.74 -5.49 -20.94
CA ALA A 300 0.40 -6.06 -22.23
C ALA A 300 -0.22 -5.00 -23.16
N GLY A 301 0.30 -4.86 -24.38
CA GLY A 301 -0.16 -3.89 -25.37
C GLY A 301 1.00 -3.22 -26.09
N ASP A 302 0.78 -1.98 -26.58
CA ASP A 302 1.84 -1.21 -27.21
C ASP A 302 2.88 -0.77 -26.15
N PRO A 303 4.17 -1.03 -26.37
CA PRO A 303 5.22 -0.58 -25.46
C PRO A 303 5.25 0.95 -25.22
N ALA A 304 4.79 1.74 -26.16
CA ALA A 304 4.69 3.20 -26.01
C ALA A 304 3.60 3.64 -25.01
N ASP A 305 2.62 2.76 -24.76
CA ASP A 305 1.48 3.01 -23.88
C ASP A 305 1.69 2.47 -22.46
N VAL A 306 2.89 2.03 -22.11
CA VAL A 306 3.20 1.57 -20.75
C VAL A 306 3.10 2.75 -19.78
N GLN A 307 2.22 2.59 -18.77
CA GLN A 307 2.04 3.58 -17.71
C GLN A 307 2.97 3.27 -16.53
N ILE A 308 3.22 4.29 -15.72
CA ILE A 308 4.02 4.15 -14.49
C ILE A 308 3.26 3.42 -13.38
N MET A 309 1.93 3.51 -13.43
CA MET A 309 1.03 2.90 -12.43
C MET A 309 -0.27 2.41 -13.06
N TYR A 310 -0.91 1.49 -12.37
CA TYR A 310 -2.18 0.88 -12.76
C TYR A 310 -3.08 0.69 -11.53
N GLY A 311 -4.38 0.49 -11.73
CA GLY A 311 -5.27 0.00 -10.68
C GLY A 311 -4.91 -1.41 -10.23
N VAL A 312 -5.45 -1.86 -9.10
CA VAL A 312 -5.12 -3.16 -8.49
C VAL A 312 -5.44 -4.37 -9.39
N ALA A 313 -6.37 -4.25 -10.32
CA ALA A 313 -6.68 -5.29 -11.31
C ALA A 313 -6.04 -5.02 -12.69
N GLY A 314 -5.24 -3.96 -12.82
CA GLY A 314 -4.59 -3.56 -14.07
C GLY A 314 -5.36 -2.46 -14.83
N GLU A 315 -6.24 -1.73 -14.15
CA GLU A 315 -6.99 -0.61 -14.75
C GLU A 315 -6.02 0.51 -15.17
N ARG A 316 -6.24 1.05 -16.37
CA ARG A 316 -5.40 2.10 -16.97
C ARG A 316 -5.94 3.52 -16.73
N ARG A 317 -7.24 3.68 -16.51
CA ARG A 317 -7.87 4.99 -16.31
C ARG A 317 -7.90 5.33 -14.83
N LEU A 318 -7.03 6.22 -14.40
CA LEU A 318 -6.89 6.65 -13.04
C LEU A 318 -7.19 8.16 -12.91
N SER A 319 -8.32 8.57 -13.49
CA SER A 319 -8.71 10.00 -13.60
C SER A 319 -8.68 10.68 -12.25
N GLU A 320 -7.87 11.73 -12.13
CA GLU A 320 -7.73 12.52 -10.91
C GLU A 320 -8.94 13.46 -10.73
N LEU A 321 -9.54 13.42 -9.54
CA LEU A 321 -10.65 14.27 -9.13
C LEU A 321 -10.36 14.86 -7.75
N GLU A 322 -10.72 16.11 -7.53
CA GLU A 322 -10.64 16.76 -6.22
C GLU A 322 -11.95 16.58 -5.43
N LEU A 323 -11.81 16.36 -4.12
CA LEU A 323 -12.92 16.18 -3.18
C LEU A 323 -13.04 17.43 -2.27
N PRO A 324 -13.72 18.50 -2.70
CA PRO A 324 -13.68 19.80 -2.01
C PRO A 324 -14.44 19.83 -0.68
N TRP A 325 -15.12 18.75 -0.29
CA TRP A 325 -15.82 18.63 0.99
C TRP A 325 -14.99 17.99 2.10
N LEU A 326 -13.74 17.63 1.82
CA LEU A 326 -12.76 17.15 2.78
C LEU A 326 -11.63 18.18 2.91
N ASP A 327 -11.34 18.54 4.15
CA ASP A 327 -10.31 19.55 4.45
C ASP A 327 -8.88 19.04 4.24
N GLY A 328 -8.70 17.71 4.19
CA GLY A 328 -7.42 17.03 4.13
C GLY A 328 -6.77 16.87 5.50
N TYR A 329 -5.79 15.96 5.58
CA TYR A 329 -5.06 15.68 6.81
C TYR A 329 -4.35 16.96 7.31
N GLU A 330 -4.66 17.38 8.54
CA GLU A 330 -4.19 18.64 9.14
C GLU A 330 -4.40 19.87 8.21
N GLY A 331 -5.51 19.91 7.47
CA GLY A 331 -5.84 20.99 6.55
C GLY A 331 -5.01 20.99 5.25
N SER A 332 -4.35 19.88 4.93
CA SER A 332 -3.56 19.71 3.70
C SER A 332 -4.48 19.41 2.53
N SER A 333 -4.82 20.41 1.76
CA SER A 333 -5.75 20.33 0.63
C SER A 333 -5.07 20.65 -0.72
N PRO A 334 -5.66 20.20 -1.84
CA PRO A 334 -6.89 19.45 -1.98
C PRO A 334 -6.75 17.96 -1.65
N VAL A 335 -7.85 17.32 -1.24
CA VAL A 335 -7.98 15.87 -1.21
C VAL A 335 -8.30 15.40 -2.62
N ARG A 336 -7.62 14.31 -3.07
CA ARG A 336 -7.75 13.76 -4.42
C ARG A 336 -8.09 12.28 -4.41
N VAL A 337 -8.75 11.83 -5.46
CA VAL A 337 -8.89 10.42 -5.84
C VAL A 337 -8.50 10.28 -7.29
N GLY A 338 -7.90 9.15 -7.66
CA GLY A 338 -7.22 9.05 -8.94
C GLY A 338 -5.84 9.73 -8.91
N ASN A 339 -5.04 9.53 -9.97
CA ASN A 339 -3.72 10.11 -10.02
C ASN A 339 -3.30 10.42 -11.48
N ALA A 340 -3.20 11.70 -11.80
CA ALA A 340 -2.84 12.18 -13.14
C ALA A 340 -1.40 11.85 -13.54
N ALA A 341 -0.53 11.45 -12.60
CA ALA A 341 0.81 10.98 -12.95
C ALA A 341 0.78 9.69 -13.79
N SER A 342 -0.35 8.97 -13.82
CA SER A 342 -0.54 7.83 -14.74
C SER A 342 -0.38 8.18 -16.22
N GLU A 343 -0.49 9.46 -16.60
CA GLU A 343 -0.31 9.96 -17.96
C GLU A 343 1.12 10.45 -18.25
N GLN A 344 2.02 10.42 -17.26
CA GLN A 344 3.40 10.83 -17.41
C GLN A 344 4.24 9.80 -18.18
N LEU A 345 5.21 10.29 -18.96
CA LEU A 345 6.25 9.46 -19.54
C LEU A 345 7.42 9.36 -18.54
N GLN A 346 7.72 8.16 -18.09
CA GLN A 346 8.91 7.90 -17.27
C GLN A 346 9.72 6.74 -17.88
N LEU A 347 10.96 7.02 -18.24
CA LEU A 347 11.83 6.04 -18.93
C LEU A 347 12.44 5.02 -17.96
N ASP A 348 12.48 5.31 -16.66
CA ASP A 348 12.92 4.38 -15.62
C ASP A 348 12.06 3.11 -15.55
N VAL A 349 10.76 3.22 -15.85
CA VAL A 349 9.81 2.10 -15.82
C VAL A 349 10.28 0.89 -16.65
N TYR A 350 10.88 1.12 -17.80
CA TYR A 350 11.40 0.04 -18.64
C TYR A 350 12.54 -0.70 -17.94
N GLY A 351 13.42 0.03 -17.25
CA GLY A 351 14.49 -0.54 -16.44
C GLY A 351 13.97 -1.34 -15.26
N GLU A 352 12.98 -0.81 -14.54
CA GLU A 352 12.33 -1.48 -13.42
C GLU A 352 11.69 -2.80 -13.85
N VAL A 353 10.94 -2.80 -14.94
CA VAL A 353 10.31 -4.00 -15.50
C VAL A 353 11.35 -5.05 -15.89
N LEU A 354 12.39 -4.67 -16.64
CA LEU A 354 13.43 -5.62 -17.07
C LEU A 354 14.22 -6.16 -15.86
N ASP A 355 14.52 -5.32 -14.87
CA ASP A 355 15.20 -5.76 -13.64
C ASP A 355 14.30 -6.72 -12.85
N CYS A 356 13.01 -6.42 -12.69
CA CYS A 356 12.03 -7.31 -12.07
C CYS A 356 12.07 -8.72 -12.67
N PHE A 357 12.01 -8.83 -14.00
CA PHE A 357 12.06 -10.13 -14.68
C PHE A 357 13.42 -10.84 -14.50
N TYR A 358 14.51 -10.10 -14.56
CA TYR A 358 15.85 -10.66 -14.35
C TYR A 358 16.02 -11.19 -12.93
N GLN A 359 15.67 -10.38 -11.92
CA GLN A 359 15.77 -10.77 -10.51
C GLN A 359 14.87 -11.95 -10.17
N ALA A 360 13.66 -12.01 -10.70
CA ALA A 360 12.79 -13.16 -10.53
C ALA A 360 13.45 -14.46 -11.02
N ARG A 361 14.12 -14.43 -12.19
CA ARG A 361 14.88 -15.58 -12.71
C ARG A 361 16.10 -15.91 -11.84
N ALA A 362 16.83 -14.89 -11.41
CA ALA A 362 18.02 -15.08 -10.55
C ALA A 362 17.68 -15.74 -9.22
N HIS A 363 16.45 -15.54 -8.72
CA HIS A 363 15.92 -16.20 -7.51
C HIS A 363 15.14 -17.49 -7.80
N GLY A 364 15.27 -18.06 -9.00
CA GLY A 364 14.76 -19.39 -9.33
C GLY A 364 13.29 -19.46 -9.75
N LEU A 365 12.61 -18.34 -10.00
CA LEU A 365 11.27 -18.39 -10.60
C LEU A 365 11.35 -18.97 -12.02
N PRO A 366 10.33 -19.75 -12.46
CA PRO A 366 10.35 -20.40 -13.77
C PRO A 366 10.56 -19.41 -14.92
N LEU A 367 11.29 -19.86 -15.93
CA LEU A 367 11.48 -19.12 -17.18
C LEU A 367 10.13 -18.94 -17.88
N ASP A 368 9.89 -17.74 -18.41
CA ASP A 368 8.64 -17.34 -19.05
C ASP A 368 8.91 -16.79 -20.45
N SER A 369 8.59 -17.61 -21.48
CA SER A 369 8.76 -17.21 -22.87
C SER A 369 7.78 -16.11 -23.31
N GLN A 370 6.58 -16.05 -22.75
CA GLN A 370 5.63 -14.97 -23.05
C GLN A 370 6.11 -13.66 -22.47
N GLY A 371 6.54 -13.66 -21.20
CA GLY A 371 7.16 -12.49 -20.58
C GLY A 371 8.40 -12.01 -21.33
N TRP A 372 9.18 -12.92 -21.95
CA TRP A 372 10.31 -12.52 -22.78
C TRP A 372 9.89 -11.80 -24.06
N HIS A 373 8.84 -12.23 -24.74
CA HIS A 373 8.33 -11.52 -25.92
C HIS A 373 7.90 -10.08 -25.60
N ILE A 374 7.27 -9.86 -24.44
CA ILE A 374 6.91 -8.51 -23.99
C ILE A 374 8.19 -7.69 -23.77
N GLN A 375 9.20 -8.25 -23.09
CA GLN A 375 10.48 -7.58 -22.85
C GLN A 375 11.19 -7.19 -24.16
N LEU A 376 11.13 -8.03 -25.19
CA LEU A 376 11.67 -7.70 -26.51
C LEU A 376 10.96 -6.48 -27.14
N GLY A 377 9.65 -6.38 -27.00
CA GLY A 377 8.89 -5.21 -27.44
C GLY A 377 9.27 -3.94 -26.70
N LEU A 378 9.39 -4.02 -25.36
CA LEU A 378 9.83 -2.89 -24.52
C LEU A 378 11.23 -2.41 -24.88
N LEU A 379 12.17 -3.33 -25.11
CA LEU A 379 13.54 -3.00 -25.52
C LEU A 379 13.59 -2.33 -26.90
N ALA A 380 12.80 -2.82 -27.85
CA ALA A 380 12.73 -2.23 -29.18
C ALA A 380 12.21 -0.78 -29.16
N HIS A 381 11.19 -0.50 -28.32
CA HIS A 381 10.71 0.86 -28.09
C HIS A 381 11.76 1.73 -27.38
N LEU A 382 12.32 1.22 -26.30
CA LEU A 382 13.28 1.97 -25.49
C LEU A 382 14.56 2.33 -26.25
N GLU A 383 14.97 1.55 -27.24
CA GLU A 383 16.15 1.79 -28.05
C GLU A 383 16.11 3.16 -28.78
N GLU A 384 14.91 3.62 -29.12
CA GLU A 384 14.67 4.94 -29.68
C GLU A 384 14.33 5.97 -28.59
N ALA A 385 13.44 5.58 -27.66
CA ALA A 385 12.86 6.49 -26.68
C ALA A 385 13.85 6.96 -25.60
N TRP A 386 14.91 6.24 -25.26
CA TRP A 386 15.80 6.61 -24.18
C TRP A 386 16.48 7.98 -24.36
N ARG A 387 16.55 8.48 -25.58
CA ARG A 387 17.15 9.79 -25.91
C ARG A 387 16.23 10.96 -25.61
N GLU A 388 14.93 10.70 -25.46
CA GLU A 388 13.93 11.73 -25.17
C GLU A 388 13.97 12.18 -23.70
N PRO A 389 13.56 13.41 -23.37
CA PRO A 389 13.35 13.84 -22.00
C PRO A 389 12.05 13.21 -21.45
N ASP A 390 12.00 12.99 -20.15
CA ASP A 390 10.87 12.40 -19.44
C ASP A 390 10.44 13.22 -18.22
N ASP A 391 9.43 12.74 -17.48
CA ASP A 391 8.88 13.43 -16.31
C ASP A 391 9.64 13.08 -15.01
N GLY A 392 10.49 12.03 -15.03
CA GLY A 392 11.38 11.61 -13.94
C GLY A 392 10.66 10.93 -12.77
N ILE A 393 11.44 10.29 -11.91
CA ILE A 393 10.99 9.45 -10.79
C ILE A 393 10.09 10.19 -9.78
N TRP A 394 10.30 11.50 -9.59
CA TRP A 394 9.57 12.30 -8.58
C TRP A 394 8.24 12.87 -9.08
N GLU A 395 7.81 12.47 -10.27
CA GLU A 395 6.50 12.84 -10.83
C GLU A 395 6.24 14.35 -10.80
N ILE A 396 7.30 15.13 -11.05
CA ILE A 396 7.20 16.57 -11.01
C ILE A 396 6.23 17.06 -12.09
N ARG A 397 5.31 17.95 -11.74
CA ARG A 397 4.37 18.58 -12.68
C ARG A 397 5.02 19.78 -13.39
N GLY A 398 6.29 19.63 -13.75
CA GLY A 398 7.10 20.57 -14.52
C GLY A 398 7.29 20.12 -15.96
N GLY A 399 8.16 20.77 -16.69
CA GLY A 399 8.54 20.30 -18.03
C GLY A 399 9.46 19.07 -17.95
N ARG A 400 9.39 18.20 -18.96
CA ARG A 400 10.26 17.04 -19.13
C ARG A 400 11.73 17.45 -19.20
N ARG A 401 12.60 16.63 -18.58
CA ARG A 401 14.06 16.83 -18.54
C ARG A 401 14.76 15.50 -18.84
N HIS A 402 16.07 15.58 -19.08
CA HIS A 402 16.91 14.38 -19.15
C HIS A 402 17.36 14.02 -17.74
N PHE A 403 16.53 13.31 -16.99
CA PHE A 403 16.85 12.86 -15.64
C PHE A 403 17.91 11.77 -15.66
N VAL A 404 18.96 11.94 -14.83
CA VAL A 404 20.07 10.99 -14.75
C VAL A 404 19.60 9.61 -14.29
N HIS A 405 18.70 9.56 -13.30
CA HIS A 405 18.09 8.29 -12.85
C HIS A 405 17.38 7.57 -13.99
N SER A 406 16.50 8.24 -14.74
CA SER A 406 15.76 7.64 -15.86
C SER A 406 16.69 7.08 -16.94
N LYS A 407 17.77 7.79 -17.26
CA LYS A 407 18.78 7.31 -18.23
C LYS A 407 19.55 6.11 -17.70
N ALA A 408 19.91 6.12 -16.41
CA ALA A 408 20.57 4.98 -15.77
C ALA A 408 19.66 3.74 -15.76
N MET A 409 18.36 3.92 -15.52
CA MET A 409 17.40 2.80 -15.59
C MET A 409 17.17 2.31 -17.02
N ALA A 410 17.23 3.18 -18.02
CA ALA A 410 17.28 2.75 -19.42
C ALA A 410 18.53 1.88 -19.71
N TRP A 411 19.68 2.23 -19.14
CA TRP A 411 20.88 1.37 -19.17
C TRP A 411 20.62 0.02 -18.50
N VAL A 412 19.95 0.00 -17.34
CA VAL A 412 19.57 -1.23 -16.63
C VAL A 412 18.77 -2.14 -17.52
N ALA A 413 17.79 -1.63 -18.26
CA ALA A 413 17.00 -2.44 -19.18
C ALA A 413 17.86 -3.23 -20.15
N PHE A 414 18.82 -2.58 -20.82
CA PHE A 414 19.72 -3.24 -21.78
C PHE A 414 20.73 -4.15 -21.10
N ASP A 415 21.24 -3.78 -19.92
CA ASP A 415 22.15 -4.65 -19.14
C ASP A 415 21.44 -5.95 -18.74
N ARG A 416 20.21 -5.87 -18.22
CA ARG A 416 19.41 -7.05 -17.85
C ARG A 416 19.05 -7.91 -19.07
N ALA A 417 18.78 -7.27 -20.21
CA ALA A 417 18.54 -8.00 -21.47
C ALA A 417 19.78 -8.79 -21.94
N VAL A 418 20.94 -8.16 -21.94
CA VAL A 418 22.22 -8.82 -22.26
C VAL A 418 22.47 -9.99 -21.32
N ARG A 419 22.40 -9.77 -20.01
CA ARG A 419 22.57 -10.84 -19.02
C ARG A 419 21.55 -11.95 -19.15
N THR A 420 20.30 -11.63 -19.49
CA THR A 420 19.25 -12.65 -19.69
C THR A 420 19.63 -13.62 -20.81
N VAL A 421 20.20 -13.10 -21.92
CA VAL A 421 20.69 -13.96 -23.02
C VAL A 421 21.91 -14.77 -22.57
N GLU A 422 22.87 -14.15 -21.91
CA GLU A 422 24.12 -14.78 -21.48
C GLU A 422 23.90 -15.85 -20.40
N ASP A 423 23.09 -15.54 -19.37
CA ASP A 423 22.93 -16.39 -18.19
C ASP A 423 21.85 -17.48 -18.39
N TYR A 424 20.81 -17.23 -19.22
CA TYR A 424 19.65 -18.11 -19.33
C TYR A 424 19.39 -18.61 -20.76
N GLY A 425 20.20 -18.21 -21.76
CA GLY A 425 20.12 -18.72 -23.13
C GLY A 425 18.92 -18.27 -23.93
N PHE A 426 18.31 -17.14 -23.58
CA PHE A 426 17.24 -16.54 -24.40
C PHE A 426 17.80 -15.97 -25.71
N GLU A 427 16.96 -15.87 -26.73
CA GLU A 427 17.35 -15.31 -28.02
C GLU A 427 17.15 -13.78 -28.05
N GLY A 428 18.11 -13.07 -28.66
CA GLY A 428 18.04 -11.63 -28.84
C GLY A 428 19.25 -11.03 -29.54
N PRO A 429 19.17 -9.79 -30.05
CA PRO A 429 20.26 -9.12 -30.76
C PRO A 429 21.29 -8.55 -29.75
N VAL A 430 21.97 -9.43 -29.03
CA VAL A 430 22.81 -9.11 -27.86
C VAL A 430 23.92 -8.08 -28.16
N ASP A 431 24.55 -8.15 -29.33
CA ASP A 431 25.61 -7.20 -29.70
C ASP A 431 25.06 -5.79 -29.91
N ARG A 432 23.85 -5.68 -30.48
CA ARG A 432 23.14 -4.39 -30.60
C ARG A 432 22.80 -3.82 -29.24
N TRP A 433 22.27 -4.64 -28.32
CA TRP A 433 21.97 -4.19 -26.96
C TRP A 433 23.20 -3.78 -26.15
N ARG A 434 24.33 -4.49 -26.33
CA ARG A 434 25.62 -4.07 -25.74
C ARG A 434 26.01 -2.67 -26.24
N ALA A 435 25.90 -2.44 -27.55
CA ALA A 435 26.25 -1.13 -28.13
C ALA A 435 25.37 -0.01 -27.57
N VAL A 436 24.04 -0.22 -27.46
CA VAL A 436 23.12 0.76 -26.86
C VAL A 436 23.41 0.97 -25.38
N ARG A 437 23.61 -0.10 -24.61
CA ARG A 437 23.97 -0.05 -23.21
C ARG A 437 25.24 0.81 -22.99
N ASP A 438 26.27 0.56 -23.78
CA ASP A 438 27.55 1.25 -23.67
C ASP A 438 27.45 2.73 -24.14
N GLU A 439 26.54 3.04 -25.09
CA GLU A 439 26.18 4.39 -25.49
C GLU A 439 25.53 5.15 -24.32
N ILE A 440 24.48 4.58 -23.71
CA ILE A 440 23.78 5.18 -22.58
C ILE A 440 24.75 5.40 -21.40
N HIS A 441 25.58 4.41 -21.06
CA HIS A 441 26.53 4.52 -19.98
C HIS A 441 27.49 5.71 -20.18
N ARG A 442 27.99 5.88 -21.40
CA ARG A 442 28.89 6.99 -21.77
C ARG A 442 28.14 8.33 -21.66
N ASP A 443 26.95 8.43 -22.24
CA ASP A 443 26.14 9.66 -22.21
C ASP A 443 25.83 10.11 -20.78
N VAL A 444 25.42 9.19 -19.91
CA VAL A 444 25.17 9.47 -18.49
C VAL A 444 26.44 9.91 -17.76
N CYS A 445 27.56 9.21 -17.99
CA CYS A 445 28.82 9.55 -17.35
C CYS A 445 29.35 10.92 -17.79
N GLU A 446 29.13 11.32 -19.04
CA GLU A 446 29.60 12.59 -19.59
C GLU A 446 28.69 13.76 -19.25
N ARG A 447 27.37 13.57 -19.30
CA ARG A 447 26.38 14.66 -19.19
C ARG A 447 25.70 14.73 -17.82
N GLY A 448 25.62 13.60 -17.11
CA GLY A 448 24.99 13.51 -15.80
C GLY A 448 25.91 13.84 -14.63
N PHE A 449 27.23 13.74 -14.82
CA PHE A 449 28.20 14.05 -13.79
C PHE A 449 28.65 15.52 -13.87
N ASN A 450 28.60 16.23 -12.75
CA ASN A 450 29.06 17.60 -12.63
C ASN A 450 30.45 17.63 -11.95
N PRO A 451 31.54 17.88 -12.70
CA PRO A 451 32.87 17.91 -12.11
C PRO A 451 33.07 19.01 -11.06
N GLY A 452 32.31 20.11 -11.15
CA GLY A 452 32.39 21.20 -10.18
C GLY A 452 31.81 20.85 -8.81
N LEU A 453 30.82 19.97 -8.79
CA LEU A 453 30.23 19.42 -7.58
C LEU A 453 30.88 18.09 -7.15
N GLY A 454 31.63 17.45 -8.06
CA GLY A 454 32.12 16.10 -7.81
C GLY A 454 31.04 15.02 -7.72
N SER A 455 29.83 15.29 -8.23
CA SER A 455 28.62 14.49 -8.05
C SER A 455 27.84 14.30 -9.34
N PHE A 456 27.12 13.21 -9.48
CA PHE A 456 25.98 13.15 -10.40
C PHE A 456 24.89 14.11 -9.93
N THR A 457 24.12 14.68 -10.88
CA THR A 457 23.05 15.63 -10.62
C THR A 457 21.71 15.10 -11.08
N GLN A 458 20.61 15.69 -10.62
CA GLN A 458 19.26 15.24 -10.90
C GLN A 458 18.98 15.10 -12.40
N SER A 459 19.38 16.09 -13.18
CA SER A 459 19.20 16.11 -14.65
C SER A 459 20.42 16.71 -15.35
N TYR A 460 20.56 16.45 -16.64
CA TYR A 460 21.67 16.95 -17.43
C TYR A 460 21.77 18.49 -17.37
N GLY A 461 22.97 18.96 -17.04
CA GLY A 461 23.24 20.38 -16.91
C GLY A 461 22.69 21.06 -15.64
N SER A 462 22.06 20.32 -14.74
CA SER A 462 21.59 20.80 -13.44
C SER A 462 22.73 20.90 -12.41
N GLN A 463 22.45 21.62 -11.33
CA GLN A 463 23.26 21.62 -10.09
C GLN A 463 22.49 21.00 -8.92
N GLU A 464 21.28 20.53 -9.16
CA GLU A 464 20.41 19.92 -8.16
C GLU A 464 20.89 18.50 -7.84
N LEU A 465 21.00 18.19 -6.55
CA LEU A 465 21.30 16.85 -6.06
C LEU A 465 20.01 16.01 -6.00
N ASP A 466 20.15 14.70 -6.08
CA ASP A 466 19.01 13.80 -6.07
C ASP A 466 19.35 12.46 -5.39
N ALA A 467 18.60 12.11 -4.36
CA ALA A 467 18.78 10.86 -3.62
C ALA A 467 18.52 9.61 -4.47
N SER A 468 17.75 9.71 -5.57
CA SER A 468 17.54 8.57 -6.49
C SER A 468 18.85 8.07 -7.12
N LEU A 469 19.88 8.92 -7.18
CA LEU A 469 21.19 8.58 -7.72
C LEU A 469 21.99 7.64 -6.83
N LEU A 470 21.60 7.47 -5.56
CA LEU A 470 22.14 6.44 -4.66
C LEU A 470 21.79 5.01 -5.10
N LEU A 471 20.82 4.84 -6.01
CA LEU A 471 20.50 3.57 -6.65
C LEU A 471 21.52 3.12 -7.70
N LEU A 472 22.30 4.04 -8.28
CA LEU A 472 23.28 3.74 -9.34
C LEU A 472 24.22 2.57 -9.02
N PRO A 473 24.87 2.50 -7.84
CA PRO A 473 25.70 1.36 -7.49
C PRO A 473 24.90 0.08 -7.20
N LEU A 474 23.67 0.19 -6.71
CA LEU A 474 22.81 -0.96 -6.39
C LEU A 474 22.36 -1.70 -7.66
N VAL A 475 22.05 -0.98 -8.73
CA VAL A 475 21.67 -1.56 -10.03
C VAL A 475 22.90 -1.98 -10.86
N GLY A 476 24.12 -1.68 -10.40
CA GLY A 476 25.38 -2.06 -11.04
C GLY A 476 25.82 -1.12 -12.17
N PHE A 477 25.27 0.11 -12.24
CA PHE A 477 25.66 1.10 -13.24
C PHE A 477 27.12 1.52 -13.11
N LEU A 478 27.59 1.77 -11.89
CA LEU A 478 28.98 1.98 -11.52
C LEU A 478 29.25 1.29 -10.18
N PRO A 479 30.46 0.81 -9.93
CA PRO A 479 30.79 0.22 -8.63
C PRO A 479 30.75 1.28 -7.52
N ALA A 480 30.38 0.88 -6.30
CA ALA A 480 30.34 1.78 -5.13
C ALA A 480 31.72 2.41 -4.81
N SER A 481 32.81 1.79 -5.30
CA SER A 481 34.17 2.31 -5.15
C SER A 481 34.56 3.40 -6.18
N ASP A 482 33.72 3.65 -7.20
CA ASP A 482 33.97 4.70 -8.19
C ASP A 482 33.97 6.08 -7.52
N PRO A 483 34.98 6.93 -7.77
CA PRO A 483 35.05 8.27 -7.15
C PRO A 483 33.83 9.14 -7.38
N ARG A 484 33.15 8.99 -8.53
CA ARG A 484 31.92 9.74 -8.85
C ARG A 484 30.75 9.32 -7.97
N ILE A 485 30.62 8.02 -7.67
CA ILE A 485 29.60 7.50 -6.75
C ILE A 485 29.87 7.98 -5.32
N ARG A 486 31.12 7.91 -4.87
CA ARG A 486 31.52 8.42 -3.54
C ARG A 486 31.20 9.91 -3.40
N GLY A 487 31.60 10.72 -4.40
CA GLY A 487 31.29 12.14 -4.39
C GLY A 487 29.79 12.43 -4.44
N THR A 488 28.99 11.60 -5.10
CA THR A 488 27.53 11.71 -5.10
C THR A 488 26.93 11.41 -3.71
N ILE A 489 27.42 10.38 -3.03
CA ILE A 489 26.99 10.04 -1.66
C ILE A 489 27.34 11.20 -0.71
N GLU A 490 28.62 11.66 -0.73
CA GLU A 490 29.09 12.77 0.10
C GLU A 490 28.33 14.09 -0.15
N ALA A 491 27.86 14.32 -1.38
CA ALA A 491 27.12 15.52 -1.71
C ALA A 491 25.65 15.45 -1.26
N VAL A 492 25.06 14.26 -1.19
CA VAL A 492 23.65 14.03 -0.77
C VAL A 492 23.54 13.99 0.75
N GLU A 493 24.54 13.48 1.48
CA GLU A 493 24.63 13.50 2.96
C GLU A 493 24.79 14.93 3.50
#